data_118a0cc25012446cb0766a38f398a947
#
_entry.id   118a0cc25012446cb0766a38f398a947
#
_cell.length_a   1.000
_cell.length_b   1.000
_cell.length_c   1.000
_cell.angle_alpha   90.00
_cell.angle_beta   90.00
_cell.angle_gamma   90.00
#
_symmetry.space_group_name_H-M   'P 1'
#
loop_
_entity.id
_entity.type
_entity.pdbx_description
1 polymer ?
#
loop_
_entity_poly.entity_id
_entity_poly.type
_entity_poly.pdbx_seq_one_letter_code
_entity_poly.pdbx_strand_id
1 'polypeptide(L)'
;MSDDNTPFPEPVVIEITDVFDLHTIPPRQVKAVVAEYLREAYAKGYPVVRIIHGKGIGVQRELVRTILARTPFVVDWTDAPPEAGGLGATIVRLAQSADSTDSAD
;
A
#
# COMPACT_ATOMS: atom_id res chain seq x y z
N MET A 1 -19.86 13.97 -17.36
CA MET A 1 -19.97 13.55 -17.05
C MET A 1 -20.59 13.49 -16.06
N SER A 2 -21.06 13.22 -16.04
CA SER A 2 -21.84 12.94 -15.14
C SER A 2 -21.39 12.78 -13.83
N ASP A 3 -20.39 12.28 -13.62
CA ASP A 3 -19.90 12.07 -12.36
C ASP A 3 -19.79 13.27 -11.61
N ASP A 4 -19.59 14.32 -12.26
CA ASP A 4 -19.45 15.53 -11.62
C ASP A 4 -20.64 15.88 -10.88
N ASN A 5 -21.75 15.33 -11.23
CA ASN A 5 -22.95 15.69 -10.59
C ASN A 5 -23.31 14.82 -9.47
N THR A 6 -22.47 13.90 -9.13
CA THR A 6 -22.72 12.98 -8.05
C THR A 6 -22.87 13.71 -6.76
N PRO A 7 -23.95 13.52 -6.03
CA PRO A 7 -24.16 14.25 -4.81
C PRO A 7 -23.28 13.74 -3.66
N PHE A 8 -22.65 12.59 -3.80
CA PHE A 8 -21.80 12.10 -2.77
C PHE A 8 -20.38 12.17 -3.23
N PRO A 9 -19.45 12.10 -2.31
CA PRO A 9 -18.03 12.13 -2.65
C PRO A 9 -17.71 11.00 -3.59
N GLU A 10 -16.81 11.27 -4.50
CA GLU A 10 -16.33 10.23 -5.37
C GLU A 10 -15.68 9.16 -4.58
N PRO A 11 -15.81 7.93 -4.99
CA PRO A 11 -15.03 6.88 -4.34
C PRO A 11 -13.55 7.18 -4.52
N VAL A 12 -12.78 6.74 -3.56
CA VAL A 12 -11.34 6.87 -3.68
C VAL A 12 -10.89 5.91 -4.76
N VAL A 13 -10.29 6.43 -5.81
CA VAL A 13 -9.79 5.60 -6.88
C VAL A 13 -8.33 5.37 -6.63
N ILE A 14 -7.96 4.12 -6.42
CA ILE A 14 -6.58 3.77 -6.16
C ILE A 14 -6.02 3.16 -7.43
N GLU A 15 -5.03 3.80 -7.97
CA GLU A 15 -4.34 3.22 -9.10
C GLU A 15 -3.37 2.21 -8.53
N ILE A 16 -3.48 0.96 -8.93
CA ILE A 16 -2.67 -0.10 -8.35
C ILE A 16 -1.35 -0.15 -9.08
N THR A 17 -0.36 0.47 -8.47
CA THR A 17 1.01 0.44 -8.96
C THR A 17 1.87 0.02 -7.79
N ASP A 18 3.17 -0.03 -8.01
CA ASP A 18 4.07 -0.44 -6.93
C ASP A 18 4.39 0.70 -5.98
N VAL A 19 3.76 1.85 -6.13
CA VAL A 19 3.93 2.97 -5.19
C VAL A 19 2.56 3.44 -4.75
N PHE A 20 2.37 3.56 -3.46
CA PHE A 20 1.10 4.00 -2.90
C PHE A 20 1.34 5.15 -1.93
N ASP A 21 0.76 6.29 -2.24
CA ASP A 21 0.93 7.49 -1.44
C ASP A 21 -0.33 7.70 -0.61
N LEU A 22 -0.16 7.76 0.70
CA LEU A 22 -1.28 7.87 1.62
C LEU A 22 -1.76 9.29 1.87
N HIS A 23 -1.06 10.29 1.33
CA HIS A 23 -1.35 11.64 1.81
C HIS A 23 -2.76 12.12 1.49
N THR A 24 -3.41 11.54 0.48
CA THR A 24 -4.77 11.94 0.13
C THR A 24 -5.83 11.08 0.82
N ILE A 25 -5.42 10.11 1.61
CA ILE A 25 -6.37 9.18 2.21
C ILE A 25 -6.77 9.70 3.58
N PRO A 26 -8.05 9.87 3.88
CA PRO A 26 -8.47 10.30 5.21
C PRO A 26 -7.96 9.33 6.26
N PRO A 27 -7.49 9.84 7.40
CA PRO A 27 -6.88 8.97 8.39
C PRO A 27 -7.70 7.76 8.80
N ARG A 28 -9.01 7.93 8.94
CA ARG A 28 -9.82 6.80 9.39
C ARG A 28 -10.00 5.74 8.33
N GLN A 29 -9.62 6.03 7.07
CA GLN A 29 -9.73 5.06 6.01
C GLN A 29 -8.41 4.39 5.69
N VAL A 30 -7.32 4.86 6.27
CA VAL A 30 -5.99 4.38 5.93
C VAL A 30 -5.88 2.87 6.14
N LYS A 31 -6.38 2.38 7.26
CA LYS A 31 -6.23 0.97 7.58
C LYS A 31 -6.88 0.10 6.50
N ALA A 32 -8.12 0.39 6.16
CA ALA A 32 -8.84 -0.42 5.19
C ALA A 32 -8.25 -0.26 3.80
N VAL A 33 -7.84 0.96 3.45
CA VAL A 33 -7.31 1.20 2.12
C VAL A 33 -5.96 0.54 1.93
N VAL A 34 -5.10 0.59 2.94
CA VAL A 34 -3.79 -0.04 2.84
C VAL A 34 -3.97 -1.56 2.73
N ALA A 35 -4.87 -2.14 3.51
CA ALA A 35 -5.10 -3.56 3.43
C ALA A 35 -5.58 -3.97 2.04
N GLU A 36 -6.46 -3.17 1.47
CA GLU A 36 -6.96 -3.48 0.14
C GLU A 36 -5.87 -3.30 -0.91
N TYR A 37 -5.06 -2.25 -0.78
CA TYR A 37 -3.96 -2.05 -1.71
C TYR A 37 -3.01 -3.25 -1.70
N LEU A 38 -2.68 -3.73 -0.51
CA LEU A 38 -1.75 -4.85 -0.41
C LEU A 38 -2.32 -6.10 -1.08
N ARG A 39 -3.62 -6.34 -0.90
CA ARG A 39 -4.24 -7.50 -1.54
C ARG A 39 -4.17 -7.39 -3.06
N GLU A 40 -4.43 -6.19 -3.60
CA GLU A 40 -4.40 -6.00 -5.02
C GLU A 40 -2.98 -6.11 -5.56
N ALA A 41 -2.02 -5.58 -4.82
CA ALA A 41 -0.63 -5.66 -5.25
C ALA A 41 -0.16 -7.11 -5.27
N TYR A 42 -0.56 -7.87 -4.28
CA TYR A 42 -0.22 -9.27 -4.22
C TYR A 42 -0.85 -10.02 -5.40
N ALA A 43 -2.12 -9.73 -5.70
CA ALA A 43 -2.80 -10.39 -6.80
C ALA A 43 -2.15 -10.05 -8.13
N LYS A 44 -1.57 -8.86 -8.26
CA LYS A 44 -0.89 -8.47 -9.48
C LYS A 44 0.52 -8.99 -9.56
N GLY A 45 1.01 -9.61 -8.49
CA GLY A 45 2.33 -10.19 -8.51
C GLY A 45 3.47 -9.23 -8.27
N TYR A 46 3.21 -8.08 -7.69
CA TYR A 46 4.29 -7.13 -7.39
C TYR A 46 5.19 -7.72 -6.31
N PRO A 47 6.48 -7.84 -6.58
CA PRO A 47 7.37 -8.40 -5.54
C PRO A 47 7.70 -7.38 -4.46
N VAL A 48 7.67 -6.09 -4.79
CA VAL A 48 8.04 -5.04 -3.87
C VAL A 48 7.13 -3.86 -4.11
N VAL A 49 6.66 -3.24 -3.02
CA VAL A 49 5.86 -2.02 -3.14
C VAL A 49 6.43 -0.99 -2.18
N ARG A 50 6.14 0.27 -2.45
CA ARG A 50 6.57 1.37 -1.60
C ARG A 50 5.33 2.11 -1.13
N ILE A 51 5.19 2.26 0.18
CA ILE A 51 4.07 2.97 0.76
C ILE A 51 4.59 4.27 1.35
N ILE A 52 4.10 5.39 0.84
CA ILE A 52 4.55 6.71 1.28
C ILE A 52 3.56 7.20 2.31
N HIS A 53 4.01 7.28 3.56
CA HIS A 53 3.15 7.71 4.66
C HIS A 53 3.56 9.07 5.21
N GLY A 54 4.68 9.60 4.76
CA GLY A 54 5.15 10.89 5.23
C GLY A 54 5.94 10.75 6.51
N LYS A 55 6.74 11.76 6.80
CA LYS A 55 7.56 11.72 8.00
C LYS A 55 6.78 12.09 9.24
N GLY A 56 5.99 13.12 9.17
CA GLY A 56 5.12 13.56 10.24
C GLY A 56 5.55 13.15 11.63
N ILE A 57 4.56 12.83 12.45
CA ILE A 57 4.85 12.40 13.82
C ILE A 57 4.91 10.88 13.93
N GLY A 58 4.91 10.19 12.83
CA GLY A 58 5.09 8.75 12.84
C GLY A 58 3.82 7.94 13.01
N VAL A 59 2.69 8.58 13.20
CA VAL A 59 1.45 7.84 13.46
C VAL A 59 1.07 6.96 12.28
N GLN A 60 1.12 7.51 11.07
CA GLN A 60 0.76 6.71 9.92
C GLN A 60 1.79 5.63 9.63
N ARG A 61 3.05 5.93 9.86
CA ARG A 61 4.09 4.93 9.69
C ARG A 61 3.83 3.74 10.60
N GLU A 62 3.50 3.99 11.86
CA GLU A 62 3.24 2.91 12.79
C GLU A 62 1.98 2.14 12.42
N LEU A 63 0.96 2.85 11.96
CA LEU A 63 -0.26 2.20 11.54
C LEU A 63 0.00 1.28 10.36
N VAL A 64 0.78 1.75 9.38
CA VAL A 64 1.12 0.93 8.24
C VAL A 64 1.86 -0.32 8.71
N ARG A 65 2.82 -0.16 9.60
CA ARG A 65 3.61 -1.31 10.05
C ARG A 65 2.76 -2.31 10.82
N THR A 66 1.78 -1.84 11.56
CA THR A 66 0.86 -2.74 12.23
C THR A 66 0.09 -3.57 11.22
N ILE A 67 -0.35 -2.94 10.13
CA ILE A 67 -1.07 -3.65 9.09
C ILE A 67 -0.16 -4.67 8.41
N LEU A 68 1.08 -4.26 8.12
CA LEU A 68 2.01 -5.16 7.47
C LEU A 68 2.27 -6.40 8.32
N ALA A 69 2.41 -6.20 9.62
CA ALA A 69 2.70 -7.31 10.51
C ALA A 69 1.56 -8.33 10.54
N ARG A 70 0.37 -7.92 10.17
CA ARG A 70 -0.79 -8.80 10.19
C ARG A 70 -1.14 -9.36 8.82
N THR A 71 -0.37 -9.02 7.81
CA THR A 71 -0.68 -9.43 6.45
C THR A 71 0.16 -10.64 6.09
N PRO A 72 -0.45 -11.80 5.92
CA PRO A 72 0.32 -13.05 5.79
C PRO A 72 1.28 -13.08 4.61
N PHE A 73 0.95 -12.40 3.52
CA PHE A 73 1.80 -12.46 2.34
C PHE A 73 2.87 -11.38 2.31
N VAL A 74 2.99 -10.59 3.38
CA VAL A 74 4.09 -9.64 3.51
C VAL A 74 5.28 -10.37 4.07
N VAL A 75 6.39 -10.37 3.34
CA VAL A 75 7.59 -11.06 3.77
C VAL A 75 8.34 -10.24 4.80
N ASP A 76 8.59 -8.97 4.47
CA ASP A 76 9.24 -8.07 5.42
C ASP A 76 9.10 -6.65 4.89
N TRP A 77 9.59 -5.70 5.65
CA TRP A 77 9.56 -4.30 5.25
C TRP A 77 10.71 -3.58 5.89
N THR A 78 11.05 -2.41 5.33
CA THR A 78 12.14 -1.61 5.85
C THR A 78 11.88 -0.15 5.47
N ASP A 79 12.57 0.77 6.11
CA ASP A 79 12.51 2.16 5.72
C ASP A 79 13.05 2.29 4.31
N ALA A 80 12.50 3.22 3.55
CA ALA A 80 13.00 3.48 2.22
C ALA A 80 14.38 4.16 2.30
N PRO A 81 15.21 3.97 1.29
CA PRO A 81 16.47 4.75 1.25
C PRO A 81 16.16 6.22 1.03
N PRO A 82 17.10 7.10 1.32
CA PRO A 82 16.83 8.54 1.23
C PRO A 82 16.29 8.97 -0.14
N GLU A 83 16.79 8.40 -1.19
CA GLU A 83 16.36 8.79 -2.52
C GLU A 83 14.95 8.28 -2.84
N ALA A 84 14.40 7.40 -2.03
CA ALA A 84 13.07 6.86 -2.25
C ALA A 84 12.11 7.26 -1.14
N GLY A 85 12.42 8.29 -0.37
CA GLY A 85 11.52 8.79 0.65
C GLY A 85 12.03 8.69 2.07
N GLY A 86 13.09 7.96 2.30
CA GLY A 86 13.66 7.85 3.63
C GLY A 86 12.64 7.41 4.65
N LEU A 87 12.60 8.09 5.78
CA LEU A 87 11.67 7.73 6.84
C LEU A 87 10.22 8.05 6.51
N GLY A 88 9.97 8.72 5.41
CA GLY A 88 8.62 9.02 4.98
C GLY A 88 7.98 7.92 4.15
N ALA A 89 8.69 6.83 3.90
CA ALA A 89 8.16 5.74 3.09
C ALA A 89 8.66 4.41 3.62
N THR A 90 7.91 3.36 3.35
CA THR A 90 8.28 2.00 3.75
C THR A 90 8.31 1.13 2.50
N ILE A 91 9.38 0.39 2.35
CA ILE A 91 9.51 -0.59 1.27
C ILE A 91 9.02 -1.93 1.80
N VAL A 92 8.13 -2.57 1.07
CA VAL A 92 7.50 -3.81 1.52
C VAL A 92 7.76 -4.89 0.50
N ARG A 93 8.26 -6.03 0.94
CA ARG A 93 8.43 -7.17 0.05
C ARG A 93 7.24 -8.10 0.21
N LEU A 94 6.68 -8.51 -0.91
CA LEU A 94 5.52 -9.39 -0.92
C LEU A 94 5.91 -10.76 -1.43
N ALA A 95 5.31 -11.77 -0.84
CA ALA A 95 5.47 -13.12 -1.34
C ALA A 95 4.85 -13.20 -2.72
N GLN A 96 5.31 -14.12 -3.52
CA GLN A 96 4.70 -14.33 -4.83
C GLN A 96 3.54 -15.30 -4.67
N SER A 97 2.51 -15.08 -5.46
CA SER A 97 1.33 -15.91 -5.32
C SER A 97 1.62 -17.33 -5.75
N ALA A 98 0.80 -18.23 -5.28
CA ALA A 98 0.95 -19.62 -5.62
C ALA A 98 0.82 -19.84 -7.10
N ASP A 99 0.04 -19.01 -7.76
CA ASP A 99 -0.08 -19.14 -9.19
C ASP A 99 1.23 -18.93 -9.87
N SER A 100 1.98 -17.96 -9.44
CA SER A 100 3.27 -17.74 -10.01
C SER A 100 4.17 -18.91 -9.81
N THR A 101 4.08 -19.51 -8.65
CA THR A 101 4.88 -20.65 -8.36
C THR A 101 4.52 -21.81 -9.25
N ASP A 102 3.25 -22.00 -9.42
CA ASP A 102 2.82 -23.09 -10.22
C ASP A 102 3.30 -22.95 -11.62
N SER A 103 3.31 -21.78 -12.12
CA SER A 103 3.70 -21.63 -13.50
C SER A 103 5.14 -22.03 -13.69
N ALA A 104 5.90 -22.07 -12.67
CA ALA A 104 7.26 -22.46 -12.78
C ALA A 104 7.39 -23.93 -12.99
N ASP A 105 6.40 -24.64 -12.69
CA ASP A 105 6.45 -26.06 -12.88
C ASP A 105 6.12 -26.42 -14.30
#